data_7dccf9c1c94f33ba726477758007381c
#
_entry.id   7dccf9c1c94f33ba726477758007381c
#
_cell.length_a   1.000
_cell.length_b   1.000
_cell.length_c   1.000
_cell.angle_alpha   90.00
_cell.angle_beta   90.00
_cell.angle_gamma   90.00
#
_symmetry.space_group_name_H-M   'P 1'
#
loop_
_entity.id
_entity.type
_entity.pdbx_description
1 polymer ?
#
loop_
_entity_poly.entity_id
_entity_poly.type
_entity_poly.pdbx_seq_one_letter_code
_entity_poly.pdbx_strand_id
1 'polypeptide(L)'
;MSIQYRSEHDSVGERSVPKDVYYGVQSLRAAENFPITGLAVHPEQINSIAEIKKASAITNLEIGLLDKRVADAIVRACDEIAAGRLHEAFIVDPIQGGAGTSLNMNANEVIANRAIELLGGEKGDYALVNPNDHVNYGQSTNDVFPSAGKLAVLKLLVRAQIQLERLSEALEAKAEEFDDVLKMGRTQMQDAVPIRLGQEFRAYSRAVRRDIARFERAKDEMRRLNMGGTAIGTGINADERYLRRIIPNLSKVTGLELVQASDLIDATQNLDIYTNVGLLNASSFWNLS
;
A
#
# COMPACT_ATOMS: atom_id res chain seq x y z
N MET A 1 -18.96 -31.81 2.04
CA MET A 1 -19.67 -30.96 3.04
C MET A 1 -20.46 -29.92 2.25
N SER A 2 -21.74 -29.70 2.59
CA SER A 2 -22.53 -28.62 1.95
C SER A 2 -22.02 -27.28 2.46
N ILE A 3 -21.74 -26.33 1.56
CA ILE A 3 -21.38 -24.96 1.93
C ILE A 3 -22.59 -24.32 2.60
N GLN A 4 -22.42 -23.82 3.82
CA GLN A 4 -23.42 -23.03 4.51
C GLN A 4 -23.27 -21.56 4.09
N TYR A 5 -24.37 -20.84 4.00
CA TYR A 5 -24.41 -19.43 3.63
C TYR A 5 -25.04 -18.60 4.74
N ARG A 6 -24.60 -17.35 4.85
CA ARG A 6 -25.26 -16.29 5.60
C ARG A 6 -25.86 -15.28 4.63
N SER A 7 -26.96 -14.65 4.99
CA SER A 7 -27.52 -13.56 4.19
C SER A 7 -26.92 -12.24 4.62
N GLU A 8 -26.41 -11.47 3.68
CA GLU A 8 -25.97 -10.09 3.88
C GLU A 8 -26.70 -9.18 2.89
N HIS A 9 -26.84 -7.91 3.24
CA HIS A 9 -27.46 -6.90 2.38
C HIS A 9 -26.61 -5.63 2.30
N ASP A 10 -26.69 -4.96 1.17
CA ASP A 10 -26.18 -3.62 0.93
C ASP A 10 -27.26 -2.74 0.27
N SER A 11 -26.88 -1.55 -0.20
CA SER A 11 -27.82 -0.64 -0.89
C SER A 11 -28.38 -1.20 -2.22
N VAL A 12 -27.76 -2.24 -2.77
CA VAL A 12 -28.18 -2.88 -4.04
C VAL A 12 -29.14 -4.04 -3.79
N GLY A 13 -29.10 -4.64 -2.60
CA GLY A 13 -30.00 -5.72 -2.19
C GLY A 13 -29.30 -6.87 -1.46
N GLU A 14 -30.05 -7.94 -1.24
CA GLU A 14 -29.61 -9.11 -0.48
C GLU A 14 -28.78 -10.08 -1.33
N ARG A 15 -27.79 -10.74 -0.69
CA ARG A 15 -26.95 -11.79 -1.29
C ARG A 15 -26.58 -12.84 -0.25
N SER A 16 -26.39 -14.06 -0.72
CA SER A 16 -25.85 -15.16 0.06
C SER A 16 -24.32 -15.15 -0.01
N VAL A 17 -23.67 -15.04 1.15
CA VAL A 17 -22.23 -15.09 1.32
C VAL A 17 -21.87 -16.38 2.05
N PRO A 18 -20.82 -17.14 1.67
CA PRO A 18 -20.42 -18.33 2.43
C PRO A 18 -20.18 -18.00 3.91
N LYS A 19 -20.66 -18.89 4.81
CA LYS A 19 -20.66 -18.57 6.25
C LYS A 19 -19.27 -18.41 6.84
N ASP A 20 -18.29 -19.16 6.34
CA ASP A 20 -16.96 -19.26 6.93
C ASP A 20 -15.98 -18.18 6.47
N VAL A 21 -16.29 -17.43 5.38
CA VAL A 21 -15.39 -16.42 4.83
C VAL A 21 -15.47 -15.09 5.58
N TYR A 22 -14.39 -14.30 5.49
CA TYR A 22 -14.31 -12.99 6.14
C TYR A 22 -14.71 -11.82 5.23
N TYR A 23 -14.70 -11.99 3.90
CA TYR A 23 -15.27 -10.98 3.02
C TYR A 23 -16.80 -10.96 3.13
N GLY A 24 -17.41 -9.86 2.74
CA GLY A 24 -18.85 -9.66 2.76
C GLY A 24 -19.45 -9.47 1.37
N VAL A 25 -20.69 -8.97 1.37
CA VAL A 25 -21.51 -8.81 0.14
C VAL A 25 -20.90 -7.86 -0.87
N GLN A 26 -20.27 -6.76 -0.45
CA GLN A 26 -19.69 -5.78 -1.36
C GLN A 26 -18.46 -6.34 -2.07
N SER A 27 -17.60 -7.04 -1.34
CA SER A 27 -16.44 -7.75 -1.93
C SER A 27 -16.88 -8.81 -2.92
N LEU A 28 -17.92 -9.60 -2.59
CA LEU A 28 -18.45 -10.64 -3.47
C LEU A 28 -18.94 -10.02 -4.78
N ARG A 29 -19.75 -8.93 -4.71
CA ARG A 29 -20.22 -8.23 -5.91
C ARG A 29 -19.06 -7.65 -6.73
N ALA A 30 -18.05 -7.09 -6.08
CA ALA A 30 -16.90 -6.53 -6.76
C ALA A 30 -16.10 -7.60 -7.51
N ALA A 31 -15.88 -8.76 -6.89
CA ALA A 31 -15.17 -9.88 -7.51
C ALA A 31 -15.95 -10.45 -8.71
N GLU A 32 -17.29 -10.51 -8.62
CA GLU A 32 -18.16 -10.94 -9.73
C GLU A 32 -18.18 -9.92 -10.89
N ASN A 33 -18.15 -8.61 -10.57
CA ASN A 33 -18.24 -7.54 -11.57
C ASN A 33 -16.91 -7.25 -12.29
N PHE A 34 -15.78 -7.49 -11.65
CA PHE A 34 -14.45 -7.12 -12.17
C PHE A 34 -13.48 -8.30 -12.20
N PRO A 35 -13.78 -9.41 -12.90
CA PRO A 35 -12.84 -10.52 -13.09
C PRO A 35 -11.87 -10.18 -14.24
N ILE A 36 -10.96 -9.24 -14.04
CA ILE A 36 -10.14 -8.64 -15.12
C ILE A 36 -8.84 -9.42 -15.32
N THR A 37 -8.03 -9.58 -14.29
CA THR A 37 -6.70 -10.20 -14.39
C THR A 37 -6.63 -11.58 -13.76
N GLY A 38 -7.49 -11.87 -12.79
CA GLY A 38 -7.42 -13.07 -11.95
C GLY A 38 -6.22 -13.10 -11.00
N LEU A 39 -5.51 -11.98 -10.85
CA LEU A 39 -4.38 -11.85 -9.93
C LEU A 39 -4.87 -11.48 -8.52
N ALA A 40 -4.11 -11.86 -7.51
CA ALA A 40 -4.32 -11.40 -6.16
C ALA A 40 -3.73 -9.99 -5.97
N VAL A 41 -4.32 -9.22 -5.05
CA VAL A 41 -3.76 -7.94 -4.60
C VAL A 41 -2.40 -8.18 -3.93
N HIS A 42 -1.44 -7.31 -4.20
CA HIS A 42 -0.09 -7.43 -3.65
C HIS A 42 -0.12 -7.39 -2.10
N PRO A 43 0.59 -8.31 -1.40
CA PRO A 43 0.56 -8.39 0.07
C PRO A 43 0.90 -7.07 0.78
N GLU A 44 1.86 -6.29 0.28
CA GLU A 44 2.20 -4.99 0.87
C GLU A 44 1.07 -3.96 0.76
N GLN A 45 0.23 -4.05 -0.27
CA GLN A 45 -0.97 -3.20 -0.40
C GLN A 45 -2.01 -3.58 0.66
N ILE A 46 -2.22 -4.88 0.88
CA ILE A 46 -3.12 -5.41 1.92
C ILE A 46 -2.63 -4.99 3.30
N ASN A 47 -1.34 -5.18 3.60
CA ASN A 47 -0.74 -4.79 4.87
C ASN A 47 -0.88 -3.27 5.11
N SER A 48 -0.62 -2.47 4.09
CA SER A 48 -0.68 -1.01 4.20
C SER A 48 -2.10 -0.49 4.42
N ILE A 49 -3.12 -1.11 3.80
CA ILE A 49 -4.51 -0.79 4.12
C ILE A 49 -4.84 -1.16 5.58
N ALA A 50 -4.42 -2.33 6.05
CA ALA A 50 -4.64 -2.75 7.43
C ALA A 50 -3.98 -1.80 8.44
N GLU A 51 -2.77 -1.31 8.15
CA GLU A 51 -2.08 -0.31 8.98
C GLU A 51 -2.84 1.02 9.04
N ILE A 52 -3.40 1.49 7.92
CA ILE A 52 -4.24 2.69 7.90
C ILE A 52 -5.50 2.47 8.74
N LYS A 53 -6.19 1.33 8.57
CA LYS A 53 -7.39 1.00 9.36
C LYS A 53 -7.08 0.90 10.85
N LYS A 54 -5.95 0.31 11.21
CA LYS A 54 -5.44 0.27 12.59
C LYS A 54 -5.22 1.68 13.15
N ALA A 55 -4.50 2.54 12.42
CA ALA A 55 -4.23 3.90 12.84
C ALA A 55 -5.51 4.73 12.97
N SER A 56 -6.48 4.52 12.06
CA SER A 56 -7.78 5.17 12.10
C SER A 56 -8.61 4.73 13.31
N ALA A 57 -8.64 3.44 13.64
CA ALA A 57 -9.33 2.92 14.81
C ALA A 57 -8.73 3.47 16.12
N ILE A 58 -7.39 3.52 16.23
CA ILE A 58 -6.68 4.14 17.36
C ILE A 58 -7.05 5.63 17.46
N THR A 59 -7.04 6.35 16.35
CA THR A 59 -7.35 7.78 16.30
C THR A 59 -8.78 8.05 16.74
N ASN A 60 -9.75 7.28 16.22
CA ASN A 60 -11.15 7.42 16.55
C ASN A 60 -11.44 7.07 18.02
N LEU A 61 -10.74 6.08 18.58
CA LEU A 61 -10.79 5.78 20.02
C LEU A 61 -10.25 6.94 20.85
N GLU A 62 -9.08 7.49 20.52
CA GLU A 62 -8.46 8.60 21.25
C GLU A 62 -9.31 9.87 21.31
N ILE A 63 -10.10 10.12 20.27
CA ILE A 63 -11.00 11.28 20.21
C ILE A 63 -12.45 10.97 20.70
N GLY A 64 -12.70 9.74 21.14
CA GLY A 64 -13.98 9.33 21.72
C GLY A 64 -15.09 9.07 20.70
N LEU A 65 -14.77 8.80 19.45
CA LEU A 65 -15.73 8.49 18.38
C LEU A 65 -15.91 6.99 18.13
N LEU A 66 -15.10 6.15 18.74
CA LEU A 66 -15.20 4.69 18.64
C LEU A 66 -15.14 4.07 20.05
N ASP A 67 -16.02 3.11 20.31
CA ASP A 67 -16.01 2.36 21.57
C ASP A 67 -14.72 1.56 21.71
N LYS A 68 -14.21 1.48 22.95
CA LYS A 68 -12.92 0.81 23.21
C LYS A 68 -12.92 -0.67 22.84
N ARG A 69 -14.01 -1.41 23.11
CA ARG A 69 -14.07 -2.84 22.75
C ARG A 69 -14.04 -3.05 21.26
N VAL A 70 -14.75 -2.21 20.51
CA VAL A 70 -14.79 -2.26 19.04
C VAL A 70 -13.42 -1.86 18.47
N ALA A 71 -12.82 -0.77 18.96
CA ALA A 71 -11.50 -0.32 18.52
C ALA A 71 -10.42 -1.37 18.76
N ASP A 72 -10.36 -1.96 19.97
CA ASP A 72 -9.39 -3.00 20.31
C ASP A 72 -9.55 -4.25 19.41
N ALA A 73 -10.78 -4.64 19.07
CA ALA A 73 -11.05 -5.75 18.17
C ALA A 73 -10.61 -5.45 16.72
N ILE A 74 -10.89 -4.24 16.22
CA ILE A 74 -10.43 -3.77 14.91
C ILE A 74 -8.89 -3.76 14.85
N VAL A 75 -8.23 -3.20 15.86
CA VAL A 75 -6.76 -3.16 15.94
C VAL A 75 -6.17 -4.57 15.89
N ARG A 76 -6.70 -5.51 16.65
CA ARG A 76 -6.27 -6.92 16.63
C ARG A 76 -6.48 -7.58 15.27
N ALA A 77 -7.62 -7.35 14.63
CA ALA A 77 -7.88 -7.86 13.28
C ALA A 77 -6.86 -7.30 12.26
N CYS A 78 -6.55 -6.01 12.34
CA CYS A 78 -5.54 -5.38 11.50
C CYS A 78 -4.13 -5.96 11.75
N ASP A 79 -3.76 -6.24 13.00
CA ASP A 79 -2.48 -6.87 13.35
C ASP A 79 -2.36 -8.29 12.77
N GLU A 80 -3.46 -9.05 12.75
CA GLU A 80 -3.49 -10.35 12.11
C GLU A 80 -3.27 -10.28 10.60
N ILE A 81 -3.90 -9.30 9.94
CA ILE A 81 -3.72 -9.07 8.50
C ILE A 81 -2.28 -8.62 8.20
N ALA A 82 -1.73 -7.68 8.96
CA ALA A 82 -0.36 -7.21 8.80
C ALA A 82 0.69 -8.32 9.05
N ALA A 83 0.35 -9.32 9.85
CA ALA A 83 1.15 -10.54 10.05
C ALA A 83 0.99 -11.58 8.92
N GLY A 84 0.29 -11.26 7.85
CA GLY A 84 0.08 -12.13 6.68
C GLY A 84 -1.09 -13.12 6.81
N ARG A 85 -1.92 -12.99 7.85
CA ARG A 85 -3.14 -13.80 7.98
C ARG A 85 -4.30 -13.16 7.22
N LEU A 86 -5.29 -13.97 6.82
CA LEU A 86 -6.52 -13.52 6.15
C LEU A 86 -6.32 -12.91 4.76
N HIS A 87 -5.13 -13.00 4.16
CA HIS A 87 -4.87 -12.45 2.82
C HIS A 87 -5.72 -13.12 1.74
N GLU A 88 -6.06 -14.40 1.93
CA GLU A 88 -6.97 -15.15 1.06
C GLU A 88 -8.41 -14.61 1.05
N ALA A 89 -8.78 -13.80 2.03
CA ALA A 89 -10.08 -13.13 2.08
C ALA A 89 -10.14 -11.82 1.26
N PHE A 90 -9.00 -11.38 0.72
CA PHE A 90 -8.93 -10.25 -0.21
C PHE A 90 -9.13 -10.76 -1.63
N ILE A 91 -10.39 -10.93 -2.03
CA ILE A 91 -10.81 -11.64 -3.24
C ILE A 91 -10.95 -10.75 -4.47
N VAL A 92 -10.85 -9.43 -4.31
CA VAL A 92 -11.03 -8.48 -5.41
C VAL A 92 -9.80 -8.44 -6.32
N ASP A 93 -10.04 -8.25 -7.62
CA ASP A 93 -8.97 -8.09 -8.60
C ASP A 93 -8.17 -6.79 -8.34
N PRO A 94 -6.85 -6.75 -8.54
CA PRO A 94 -6.07 -5.51 -8.41
C PRO A 94 -6.48 -4.44 -9.43
N ILE A 95 -7.02 -4.82 -10.58
CA ILE A 95 -7.66 -3.91 -11.56
C ILE A 95 -9.16 -3.94 -11.34
N GLN A 96 -9.70 -2.84 -10.87
CA GLN A 96 -11.08 -2.74 -10.43
C GLN A 96 -11.68 -1.37 -10.77
N GLY A 97 -13.00 -1.24 -10.73
CA GLY A 97 -13.69 0.03 -10.88
C GLY A 97 -13.62 0.90 -9.62
N GLY A 98 -13.97 2.19 -9.74
CA GLY A 98 -14.14 3.09 -8.59
C GLY A 98 -12.84 3.46 -7.86
N ALA A 99 -11.72 3.57 -8.56
CA ALA A 99 -10.45 4.04 -8.02
C ALA A 99 -10.01 3.35 -6.70
N GLY A 100 -10.25 2.03 -6.59
CA GLY A 100 -9.85 1.23 -5.42
C GLY A 100 -10.97 1.00 -4.39
N THR A 101 -12.21 1.39 -4.67
CA THR A 101 -13.34 1.21 -3.76
C THR A 101 -13.55 -0.26 -3.39
N SER A 102 -13.43 -1.17 -4.36
CA SER A 102 -13.58 -2.61 -4.11
C SER A 102 -12.59 -3.12 -3.07
N LEU A 103 -11.33 -2.74 -3.15
CA LEU A 103 -10.31 -3.17 -2.20
C LEU A 103 -10.50 -2.50 -0.82
N ASN A 104 -10.85 -1.22 -0.78
CA ASN A 104 -11.15 -0.54 0.49
C ASN A 104 -12.32 -1.22 1.22
N MET A 105 -13.40 -1.54 0.49
CA MET A 105 -14.54 -2.24 1.07
C MET A 105 -14.21 -3.68 1.46
N ASN A 106 -13.39 -4.38 0.67
CA ASN A 106 -12.92 -5.72 1.03
C ASN A 106 -12.14 -5.69 2.35
N ALA A 107 -11.24 -4.73 2.53
CA ALA A 107 -10.54 -4.55 3.81
C ALA A 107 -11.51 -4.25 4.95
N ASN A 108 -12.50 -3.36 4.75
CA ASN A 108 -13.48 -3.02 5.76
C ASN A 108 -14.29 -4.24 6.20
N GLU A 109 -14.77 -5.06 5.26
CA GLU A 109 -15.57 -6.26 5.55
C GLU A 109 -14.74 -7.35 6.24
N VAL A 110 -13.51 -7.62 5.76
CA VAL A 110 -12.61 -8.61 6.38
C VAL A 110 -12.26 -8.21 7.81
N ILE A 111 -11.91 -6.96 8.04
CA ILE A 111 -11.60 -6.44 9.37
C ILE A 111 -12.83 -6.48 10.28
N ALA A 112 -14.00 -6.06 9.78
CA ALA A 112 -15.24 -6.09 10.56
C ALA A 112 -15.61 -7.52 10.97
N ASN A 113 -15.62 -8.47 10.03
CA ASN A 113 -15.97 -9.86 10.32
C ASN A 113 -14.97 -10.52 11.28
N ARG A 114 -13.67 -10.21 11.16
CA ARG A 114 -12.69 -10.71 12.12
C ARG A 114 -12.85 -10.07 13.50
N ALA A 115 -13.14 -8.78 13.58
CA ALA A 115 -13.40 -8.08 14.82
C ALA A 115 -14.67 -8.62 15.52
N ILE A 116 -15.75 -8.88 14.77
CA ILE A 116 -16.98 -9.52 15.26
C ILE A 116 -16.67 -10.87 15.93
N GLU A 117 -15.91 -11.73 15.23
CA GLU A 117 -15.53 -13.04 15.77
C GLU A 117 -14.65 -12.91 17.02
N LEU A 118 -13.73 -11.94 17.07
CA LEU A 118 -12.91 -11.64 18.26
C LEU A 118 -13.74 -11.14 19.46
N LEU A 119 -14.92 -10.58 19.21
CA LEU A 119 -15.89 -10.16 20.23
C LEU A 119 -16.87 -11.27 20.61
N GLY A 120 -16.79 -12.46 19.98
CA GLY A 120 -17.64 -13.61 20.25
C GLY A 120 -18.96 -13.60 19.45
N GLY A 121 -19.09 -12.74 18.43
CA GLY A 121 -20.23 -12.67 17.51
C GLY A 121 -20.08 -13.60 16.30
N GLU A 122 -21.12 -13.69 15.49
CA GLU A 122 -21.12 -14.40 14.20
C GLU A 122 -20.78 -13.43 13.06
N LYS A 123 -19.96 -13.89 12.10
CA LYS A 123 -19.60 -13.10 10.89
C LYS A 123 -20.88 -12.62 10.18
N GLY A 124 -20.90 -11.35 9.78
CA GLY A 124 -22.08 -10.69 9.22
C GLY A 124 -22.95 -9.95 10.25
N ASP A 125 -22.65 -10.06 11.55
CA ASP A 125 -23.33 -9.26 12.58
C ASP A 125 -22.81 -7.81 12.62
N TYR A 126 -23.14 -7.07 11.58
CA TYR A 126 -22.71 -5.68 11.42
C TYR A 126 -23.35 -4.69 12.40
N ALA A 127 -24.27 -5.15 13.24
CA ALA A 127 -24.72 -4.38 14.41
C ALA A 127 -23.61 -4.31 15.49
N LEU A 128 -22.77 -5.34 15.58
CA LEU A 128 -21.65 -5.37 16.52
C LEU A 128 -20.44 -4.59 16.01
N VAL A 129 -19.99 -4.86 14.76
CA VAL A 129 -18.94 -4.08 14.11
C VAL A 129 -19.32 -3.83 12.66
N ASN A 130 -19.63 -2.58 12.32
CA ASN A 130 -20.02 -2.18 10.97
C ASN A 130 -18.78 -1.84 10.11
N PRO A 131 -18.68 -2.36 8.86
CA PRO A 131 -17.56 -2.04 7.95
C PRO A 131 -17.44 -0.54 7.63
N ASN A 132 -18.56 0.18 7.49
CA ASN A 132 -18.59 1.60 7.17
C ASN A 132 -18.50 2.49 8.40
N ASP A 133 -19.39 2.24 9.38
CA ASP A 133 -19.58 3.13 10.51
C ASP A 133 -18.52 2.97 11.61
N HIS A 134 -17.81 1.83 11.65
CA HIS A 134 -16.74 1.58 12.61
C HIS A 134 -15.37 1.49 11.92
N VAL A 135 -15.17 0.56 10.97
CA VAL A 135 -13.85 0.33 10.34
C VAL A 135 -13.45 1.49 9.44
N ASN A 136 -14.39 2.04 8.68
CA ASN A 136 -14.16 3.14 7.73
C ASN A 136 -14.52 4.53 8.29
N TYR A 137 -14.79 4.66 9.58
CA TYR A 137 -15.27 5.92 10.16
C TYR A 137 -14.29 7.07 9.94
N GLY A 138 -14.79 8.18 9.39
CA GLY A 138 -13.98 9.37 9.08
C GLY A 138 -13.01 9.22 7.90
N GLN A 139 -13.22 8.21 7.06
CA GLN A 139 -12.38 7.89 5.92
C GLN A 139 -13.18 7.84 4.62
N SER A 140 -12.48 7.92 3.51
CA SER A 140 -12.97 7.62 2.16
C SER A 140 -12.01 6.65 1.47
N THR A 141 -12.47 5.93 0.44
CA THR A 141 -11.56 5.24 -0.48
C THR A 141 -10.52 6.19 -1.05
N ASN A 142 -10.91 7.44 -1.31
CA ASN A 142 -10.09 8.43 -2.01
C ASN A 142 -8.88 8.94 -1.20
N ASP A 143 -8.89 8.79 0.10
CA ASP A 143 -7.70 9.05 0.94
C ASP A 143 -7.01 7.75 1.40
N VAL A 144 -7.76 6.69 1.70
CA VAL A 144 -7.21 5.40 2.17
C VAL A 144 -6.43 4.68 1.07
N PHE A 145 -7.03 4.48 -0.11
CA PHE A 145 -6.44 3.66 -1.16
C PHE A 145 -5.12 4.23 -1.72
N PRO A 146 -5.04 5.53 -2.11
CA PRO A 146 -3.78 6.09 -2.54
C PRO A 146 -2.74 6.17 -1.41
N SER A 147 -3.14 6.46 -0.19
CA SER A 147 -2.20 6.43 0.94
C SER A 147 -1.64 5.03 1.18
N ALA A 148 -2.45 3.98 1.10
CA ALA A 148 -1.98 2.59 1.20
C ALA A 148 -1.01 2.23 0.08
N GLY A 149 -1.27 2.68 -1.15
CA GLY A 149 -0.34 2.52 -2.27
C GLY A 149 1.01 3.19 -2.01
N LYS A 150 1.01 4.42 -1.50
CA LYS A 150 2.24 5.14 -1.11
C LYS A 150 3.02 4.39 -0.03
N LEU A 151 2.35 3.89 1.01
CA LEU A 151 2.98 3.08 2.06
C LEU A 151 3.59 1.79 1.52
N ALA A 152 2.85 1.06 0.67
CA ALA A 152 3.35 -0.15 0.02
C ALA A 152 4.59 0.13 -0.83
N VAL A 153 4.55 1.19 -1.64
CA VAL A 153 5.70 1.61 -2.46
C VAL A 153 6.89 1.99 -1.59
N LEU A 154 6.70 2.76 -0.51
CA LEU A 154 7.79 3.12 0.42
C LEU A 154 8.51 1.89 0.95
N LYS A 155 7.77 0.86 1.39
CA LYS A 155 8.34 -0.39 1.91
C LYS A 155 9.08 -1.18 0.83
N LEU A 156 8.54 -1.21 -0.40
CA LEU A 156 9.17 -1.89 -1.53
C LEU A 156 10.42 -1.16 -2.01
N LEU A 157 10.43 0.18 -2.02
CA LEU A 157 11.61 0.99 -2.38
C LEU A 157 12.78 0.75 -1.43
N VAL A 158 12.52 0.59 -0.11
CA VAL A 158 13.58 0.24 0.85
C VAL A 158 14.23 -1.09 0.50
N ARG A 159 13.43 -2.11 0.15
CA ARG A 159 13.95 -3.42 -0.26
C ARG A 159 14.73 -3.36 -1.57
N ALA A 160 14.23 -2.62 -2.55
CA ALA A 160 14.91 -2.42 -3.82
C ALA A 160 16.25 -1.70 -3.64
N GLN A 161 16.27 -0.66 -2.82
CA GLN A 161 17.49 0.11 -2.55
C GLN A 161 18.61 -0.74 -1.95
N ILE A 162 18.29 -1.61 -0.98
CA ILE A 162 19.28 -2.56 -0.40
C ILE A 162 19.93 -3.42 -1.48
N GLN A 163 19.15 -3.88 -2.49
CA GLN A 163 19.70 -4.66 -3.58
C GLN A 163 20.55 -3.83 -4.54
N LEU A 164 20.16 -2.57 -4.81
CA LEU A 164 20.96 -1.65 -5.62
C LEU A 164 22.28 -1.28 -4.94
N GLU A 165 22.29 -1.09 -3.63
CA GLU A 165 23.50 -0.87 -2.85
C GLU A 165 24.47 -2.05 -2.98
N ARG A 166 23.99 -3.28 -2.78
CA ARG A 166 24.78 -4.51 -2.97
C ARG A 166 25.31 -4.64 -4.39
N LEU A 167 24.50 -4.31 -5.39
CA LEU A 167 24.93 -4.31 -6.80
C LEU A 167 26.03 -3.27 -7.03
N SER A 168 25.87 -2.05 -6.53
CA SER A 168 26.87 -0.98 -6.64
C SER A 168 28.21 -1.37 -6.01
N GLU A 169 28.18 -1.99 -4.84
CA GLU A 169 29.37 -2.49 -4.14
C GLU A 169 30.07 -3.60 -4.94
N ALA A 170 29.29 -4.55 -5.48
CA ALA A 170 29.85 -5.63 -6.30
C ALA A 170 30.50 -5.10 -7.59
N LEU A 171 29.89 -4.09 -8.24
CA LEU A 171 30.44 -3.44 -9.42
C LEU A 171 31.73 -2.66 -9.09
N GLU A 172 31.80 -2.01 -7.93
CA GLU A 172 33.01 -1.30 -7.49
C GLU A 172 34.15 -2.29 -7.21
N ALA A 173 33.86 -3.42 -6.53
CA ALA A 173 34.85 -4.47 -6.31
C ALA A 173 35.40 -5.05 -7.62
N LYS A 174 34.52 -5.24 -8.63
CA LYS A 174 34.97 -5.65 -9.97
C LYS A 174 35.74 -4.54 -10.71
N ALA A 175 35.43 -3.28 -10.42
CA ALA A 175 36.23 -2.16 -10.97
C ALA A 175 37.66 -2.16 -10.45
N GLU A 176 37.85 -2.51 -9.17
CA GLU A 176 39.18 -2.66 -8.57
C GLU A 176 39.91 -3.89 -9.10
N GLU A 177 39.22 -5.05 -9.14
CA GLU A 177 39.78 -6.31 -9.64
C GLU A 177 40.28 -6.22 -11.08
N PHE A 178 39.60 -5.46 -11.94
CA PHE A 178 39.94 -5.34 -13.37
C PHE A 178 40.61 -4.01 -13.73
N ASP A 179 41.19 -3.30 -12.76
CA ASP A 179 41.79 -1.99 -13.05
C ASP A 179 43.04 -2.10 -13.94
N ASP A 180 43.74 -3.24 -13.87
CA ASP A 180 44.93 -3.50 -14.71
C ASP A 180 44.63 -4.16 -16.08
N VAL A 181 43.35 -4.51 -16.33
CA VAL A 181 42.96 -5.23 -17.56
C VAL A 181 42.72 -4.22 -18.68
N LEU A 182 43.59 -4.19 -19.64
CA LEU A 182 43.46 -3.37 -20.88
C LEU A 182 42.50 -4.04 -21.87
N LYS A 183 41.63 -3.24 -22.45
CA LYS A 183 40.74 -3.64 -23.53
C LYS A 183 40.55 -2.50 -24.54
N MET A 184 39.96 -2.81 -25.69
CA MET A 184 39.53 -1.80 -26.63
C MET A 184 38.21 -1.17 -26.19
N GLY A 185 38.20 0.15 -25.98
CA GLY A 185 36.98 0.95 -25.85
C GLY A 185 36.30 1.11 -27.21
N ARG A 186 34.97 1.15 -27.23
CA ARG A 186 34.19 1.22 -28.48
C ARG A 186 33.29 2.43 -28.52
N THR A 187 33.10 3.01 -29.69
CA THR A 187 32.08 4.01 -29.99
C THR A 187 31.32 3.55 -31.22
N GLN A 188 30.02 3.70 -31.24
CA GLN A 188 29.18 3.30 -32.40
C GLN A 188 29.45 1.84 -32.85
N MET A 189 29.68 0.95 -31.90
CA MET A 189 30.02 -0.47 -32.12
C MET A 189 31.36 -0.71 -32.89
N GLN A 190 32.21 0.32 -32.99
CA GLN A 190 33.54 0.27 -33.64
C GLN A 190 34.64 0.41 -32.59
N ASP A 191 35.80 -0.21 -32.86
CA ASP A 191 36.99 -0.05 -32.04
C ASP A 191 37.45 1.41 -32.07
N ALA A 192 37.75 2.00 -30.93
CA ALA A 192 38.17 3.39 -30.79
C ALA A 192 39.54 3.48 -30.12
N VAL A 193 39.61 3.54 -28.81
CA VAL A 193 40.85 3.73 -28.06
C VAL A 193 40.94 2.76 -26.88
N PRO A 194 42.14 2.42 -26.37
CA PRO A 194 42.31 1.59 -25.21
C PRO A 194 41.63 2.18 -23.95
N ILE A 195 41.02 1.32 -23.16
CA ILE A 195 40.40 1.62 -21.86
C ILE A 195 40.72 0.47 -20.91
N ARG A 196 40.68 0.72 -19.60
CA ARG A 196 40.76 -0.35 -18.59
C ARG A 196 39.37 -0.90 -18.34
N LEU A 197 39.24 -2.23 -18.23
CA LEU A 197 37.95 -2.88 -17.94
C LEU A 197 37.36 -2.40 -16.61
N GLY A 198 38.19 -2.17 -15.60
CA GLY A 198 37.78 -1.58 -14.34
C GLY A 198 37.08 -0.23 -14.44
N GLN A 199 37.45 0.59 -15.45
CA GLN A 199 36.77 1.88 -15.69
C GLN A 199 35.33 1.71 -16.17
N GLU A 200 35.02 0.67 -16.94
CA GLU A 200 33.65 0.34 -17.35
C GLU A 200 32.80 -0.09 -16.14
N PHE A 201 33.31 -1.02 -15.32
CA PHE A 201 32.60 -1.44 -14.10
C PHE A 201 32.36 -0.27 -13.14
N ARG A 202 33.31 0.64 -12.99
CA ARG A 202 33.14 1.85 -12.17
C ARG A 202 32.08 2.78 -12.75
N ALA A 203 31.95 2.88 -14.07
CA ALA A 203 30.88 3.64 -14.69
C ALA A 203 29.51 3.04 -14.42
N TYR A 204 29.38 1.71 -14.44
CA TYR A 204 28.14 1.01 -14.06
C TYR A 204 27.78 1.25 -12.59
N SER A 205 28.75 1.11 -11.66
CA SER A 205 28.52 1.43 -10.24
C SER A 205 28.01 2.86 -10.05
N ARG A 206 28.59 3.84 -10.74
CA ARG A 206 28.16 5.24 -10.68
C ARG A 206 26.74 5.45 -11.20
N ALA A 207 26.32 4.71 -12.24
CA ALA A 207 24.93 4.75 -12.72
C ALA A 207 23.96 4.26 -11.66
N VAL A 208 24.23 3.10 -11.05
CA VAL A 208 23.42 2.52 -9.96
C VAL A 208 23.36 3.48 -8.76
N ARG A 209 24.45 4.11 -8.37
CA ARG A 209 24.47 5.11 -7.28
C ARG A 209 23.58 6.31 -7.56
N ARG A 210 23.50 6.76 -8.82
CA ARG A 210 22.55 7.82 -9.19
C ARG A 210 21.10 7.38 -9.07
N ASP A 211 20.80 6.11 -9.36
CA ASP A 211 19.45 5.55 -9.20
C ASP A 211 19.07 5.44 -7.72
N ILE A 212 19.98 5.01 -6.85
CA ILE A 212 19.79 5.02 -5.39
C ILE A 212 19.43 6.43 -4.90
N ALA A 213 20.14 7.46 -5.34
CA ALA A 213 19.85 8.85 -4.97
C ALA A 213 18.50 9.36 -5.51
N ARG A 214 18.04 8.83 -6.65
CA ARG A 214 16.70 9.13 -7.19
C ARG A 214 15.61 8.46 -6.35
N PHE A 215 15.81 7.22 -5.90
CA PHE A 215 14.88 6.50 -5.02
C PHE A 215 14.71 7.24 -3.68
N GLU A 216 15.78 7.80 -3.09
CA GLU A 216 15.67 8.61 -1.88
C GLU A 216 14.73 9.81 -2.08
N ARG A 217 14.89 10.55 -3.18
CA ARG A 217 14.00 11.68 -3.48
C ARG A 217 12.54 11.24 -3.68
N ALA A 218 12.32 10.12 -4.36
CA ALA A 218 10.97 9.57 -4.55
C ALA A 218 10.32 9.16 -3.23
N LYS A 219 11.09 8.61 -2.29
CA LYS A 219 10.57 8.29 -0.95
C LYS A 219 10.09 9.53 -0.21
N ASP A 220 10.79 10.65 -0.30
CA ASP A 220 10.40 11.91 0.36
C ASP A 220 9.05 12.44 -0.16
N GLU A 221 8.78 12.29 -1.45
CA GLU A 221 7.49 12.64 -2.04
C GLU A 221 6.39 11.65 -1.62
N MET A 222 6.68 10.34 -1.62
CA MET A 222 5.75 9.29 -1.22
C MET A 222 5.32 9.36 0.25
N ARG A 223 6.12 9.96 1.14
CA ARG A 223 5.77 10.17 2.55
C ARG A 223 4.62 11.17 2.75
N ARG A 224 4.26 11.96 1.73
CA ARG A 224 3.17 12.95 1.79
C ARG A 224 1.86 12.27 1.45
N LEU A 225 0.99 12.16 2.45
CA LEU A 225 -0.29 11.46 2.34
C LEU A 225 -1.46 12.45 2.31
N ASN A 226 -2.55 12.06 1.65
CA ASN A 226 -3.81 12.80 1.65
C ASN A 226 -4.81 12.28 2.70
N MET A 227 -4.34 11.51 3.70
CA MET A 227 -5.19 11.00 4.78
C MET A 227 -5.91 12.13 5.52
N GLY A 228 -7.22 11.96 5.70
CA GLY A 228 -8.13 12.96 6.24
C GLY A 228 -8.76 13.85 5.17
N GLY A 229 -8.31 13.82 3.92
CA GLY A 229 -8.95 14.55 2.82
C GLY A 229 -10.36 14.06 2.51
N THR A 230 -10.66 12.83 2.87
CA THR A 230 -11.92 12.13 2.60
C THR A 230 -12.24 12.10 1.10
N ALA A 231 -13.48 12.42 0.70
CA ALA A 231 -13.96 12.20 -0.66
C ALA A 231 -13.23 13.05 -1.73
N ILE A 232 -12.97 14.33 -1.43
CA ILE A 232 -12.46 15.32 -2.42
C ILE A 232 -11.32 16.20 -1.87
N GLY A 233 -10.75 15.85 -0.73
CA GLY A 233 -9.67 16.64 -0.12
C GLY A 233 -10.13 17.73 0.84
N THR A 234 -11.43 17.88 1.10
CA THR A 234 -11.96 18.91 2.00
C THR A 234 -12.14 18.44 3.45
N GLY A 235 -11.92 17.15 3.72
CA GLY A 235 -12.14 16.57 5.05
C GLY A 235 -13.63 16.46 5.45
N ILE A 236 -14.54 16.49 4.47
CA ILE A 236 -15.98 16.40 4.75
C ILE A 236 -16.30 15.11 5.53
N ASN A 237 -17.13 15.23 6.56
CA ASN A 237 -17.51 14.16 7.49
C ASN A 237 -16.38 13.60 8.37
N ALA A 238 -15.19 14.21 8.37
CA ALA A 238 -14.13 13.90 9.32
C ALA A 238 -14.10 14.93 10.46
N ASP A 239 -13.89 14.45 11.69
CA ASP A 239 -13.70 15.33 12.86
C ASP A 239 -12.33 16.03 12.75
N GLU A 240 -12.24 17.31 13.08
CA GLU A 240 -10.97 18.03 13.05
C GLU A 240 -9.89 17.42 13.95
N ARG A 241 -10.30 16.81 15.07
CA ARG A 241 -9.37 16.12 15.98
C ARG A 241 -8.82 14.86 15.32
N TYR A 242 -9.59 14.17 14.46
CA TYR A 242 -9.11 13.06 13.64
C TYR A 242 -8.06 13.54 12.64
N LEU A 243 -8.34 14.63 11.91
CA LEU A 243 -7.42 15.20 10.92
C LEU A 243 -6.03 15.52 11.53
N ARG A 244 -6.00 16.03 12.75
CA ARG A 244 -4.75 16.39 13.44
C ARG A 244 -3.96 15.18 13.96
N ARG A 245 -4.59 14.00 14.14
CA ARG A 245 -3.98 12.84 14.82
C ARG A 245 -3.70 11.67 13.90
N ILE A 246 -4.38 11.56 12.77
CA ILE A 246 -4.28 10.39 11.89
C ILE A 246 -2.85 10.18 11.38
N ILE A 247 -2.16 11.21 10.91
CA ILE A 247 -0.78 11.08 10.42
C ILE A 247 0.21 10.74 11.54
N PRO A 248 0.23 11.41 12.70
CA PRO A 248 1.03 10.99 13.84
C PRO A 248 0.81 9.53 14.28
N ASN A 249 -0.45 9.08 14.33
CA ASN A 249 -0.77 7.71 14.72
C ASN A 249 -0.36 6.70 13.62
N LEU A 250 -0.56 7.04 12.34
CA LEU A 250 -0.12 6.20 11.23
C LEU A 250 1.41 6.08 11.18
N SER A 251 2.14 7.16 11.47
CA SER A 251 3.60 7.12 11.59
C SER A 251 4.06 6.18 12.70
N LYS A 252 3.39 6.19 13.86
CA LYS A 252 3.68 5.25 14.96
C LYS A 252 3.38 3.80 14.58
N VAL A 253 2.26 3.55 13.87
CA VAL A 253 1.86 2.20 13.46
C VAL A 253 2.81 1.61 12.44
N THR A 254 3.25 2.42 11.46
CA THR A 254 4.09 1.97 10.35
C THR A 254 5.58 2.04 10.63
N GLY A 255 6.01 2.84 11.62
CA GLY A 255 7.42 3.19 11.84
C GLY A 255 8.01 4.11 10.77
N LEU A 256 7.18 4.70 9.91
CA LEU A 256 7.60 5.61 8.85
C LEU A 256 7.40 7.07 9.27
N GLU A 257 8.30 7.94 8.85
CA GLU A 257 8.12 9.39 8.99
C GLU A 257 7.16 9.89 7.90
N LEU A 258 5.88 10.00 8.25
CA LEU A 258 4.83 10.43 7.34
C LEU A 258 4.42 11.87 7.59
N VAL A 259 4.02 12.56 6.54
CA VAL A 259 3.55 13.96 6.59
C VAL A 259 2.20 14.07 5.90
N GLN A 260 1.33 14.91 6.43
CA GLN A 260 0.12 15.29 5.72
C GLN A 260 0.48 16.20 4.55
N ALA A 261 -0.12 16.00 3.39
CA ALA A 261 0.04 16.90 2.26
C ALA A 261 -0.43 18.31 2.64
N SER A 262 0.28 19.34 2.16
CA SER A 262 -0.05 20.74 2.44
C SER A 262 -1.37 21.19 1.81
N ASP A 263 -1.75 20.57 0.69
CA ASP A 263 -3.03 20.71 0.02
C ASP A 263 -3.62 19.32 -0.21
N LEU A 264 -4.69 19.01 0.54
CA LEU A 264 -5.35 17.70 0.47
C LEU A 264 -6.20 17.55 -0.80
N ILE A 265 -6.66 18.66 -1.41
CA ILE A 265 -7.41 18.64 -2.67
C ILE A 265 -6.47 18.25 -3.80
N ASP A 266 -5.32 18.91 -3.90
CA ASP A 266 -4.26 18.56 -4.84
C ASP A 266 -3.82 17.12 -4.69
N ALA A 267 -3.50 16.69 -3.47
CA ALA A 267 -3.02 15.34 -3.17
C ALA A 267 -4.08 14.23 -3.36
N THR A 268 -5.38 14.59 -3.40
CA THR A 268 -6.46 13.65 -3.73
C THR A 268 -6.68 13.57 -5.24
N GLN A 269 -6.51 14.68 -5.95
CA GLN A 269 -6.74 14.77 -7.39
C GLN A 269 -5.57 14.23 -8.21
N ASN A 270 -4.33 14.46 -7.78
CA ASN A 270 -3.11 14.20 -8.55
C ASN A 270 -2.36 12.97 -8.03
N LEU A 271 -1.93 12.12 -8.97
CA LEU A 271 -1.19 10.86 -8.72
C LEU A 271 0.16 10.81 -9.46
N ASP A 272 0.68 11.97 -9.86
CA ASP A 272 1.94 12.15 -10.61
C ASP A 272 3.15 11.55 -9.90
N ILE A 273 3.14 11.52 -8.56
CA ILE A 273 4.20 10.89 -7.77
C ILE A 273 4.38 9.38 -8.10
N TYR A 274 3.31 8.66 -8.40
CA TYR A 274 3.43 7.25 -8.83
C TYR A 274 4.10 7.12 -10.20
N THR A 275 3.86 8.09 -11.10
CA THR A 275 4.53 8.16 -12.40
C THR A 275 6.03 8.36 -12.22
N ASN A 276 6.46 9.23 -11.30
CA ASN A 276 7.87 9.44 -10.99
C ASN A 276 8.56 8.13 -10.55
N VAL A 277 7.93 7.37 -9.65
CA VAL A 277 8.47 6.05 -9.21
C VAL A 277 8.51 5.05 -10.37
N GLY A 278 7.47 5.01 -11.20
CA GLY A 278 7.41 4.15 -12.39
C GLY A 278 8.54 4.45 -13.36
N LEU A 279 8.82 5.72 -13.65
CA LEU A 279 9.91 6.17 -14.52
C LEU A 279 11.29 5.83 -13.92
N LEU A 280 11.46 5.94 -12.60
CA LEU A 280 12.71 5.56 -11.94
C LEU A 280 12.98 4.06 -12.06
N ASN A 281 11.98 3.22 -11.88
CA ASN A 281 12.13 1.79 -12.11
C ASN A 281 12.51 1.46 -13.55
N ALA A 282 11.89 2.12 -14.53
CA ALA A 282 12.24 1.96 -15.95
C ALA A 282 13.69 2.41 -16.25
N SER A 283 14.13 3.56 -15.70
CA SER A 283 15.49 4.07 -15.93
C SER A 283 16.57 3.15 -15.34
N SER A 284 16.33 2.56 -14.17
CA SER A 284 17.26 1.60 -13.57
C SER A 284 17.40 0.33 -14.40
N PHE A 285 16.32 -0.11 -15.06
CA PHE A 285 16.34 -1.24 -15.99
C PHE A 285 17.19 -0.93 -17.24
N TRP A 286 17.05 0.27 -17.83
CA TRP A 286 17.83 0.70 -19.00
C TRP A 286 19.32 0.88 -18.71
N ASN A 287 19.70 1.24 -17.49
CA ASN A 287 21.09 1.38 -17.10
C ASN A 287 21.82 0.04 -16.94
N LEU A 288 21.09 -1.07 -16.87
CA LEU A 288 21.64 -2.42 -16.68
C LEU A 288 21.54 -3.30 -17.93
N SER A 289 20.85 -2.84 -18.99
CA SER A 289 20.75 -3.51 -20.29
C SER A 289 21.79 -2.98 -21.27
#